data_ec0f9b1194998fbb0842de2b8e5759d6
#
_entry.id   ec0f9b1194998fbb0842de2b8e5759d6
#
_cell.length_a   1.000
_cell.length_b   1.000
_cell.length_c   1.000
_cell.angle_alpha   90.00
_cell.angle_beta   90.00
_cell.angle_gamma   90.00
#
_symmetry.space_group_name_H-M   'P 1'
#
loop_
_entity.id
_entity.type
_entity.pdbx_description
1 polymer ?
#
loop_
_entity_poly.entity_id
_entity_poly.type
_entity_poly.pdbx_seq_one_letter_code
_entity_poly.pdbx_strand_id
1 'polypeptide(L)'
;MATKTYAGVNVDVNEEGYLTNSSQWSKEIAIEIAREEGINLTDKHFQVLEYLRDQYSKGVVLTIRGVGKSGITDIKGLYELFPGGPLKKSSRIAGIPKPTSCV
;
A
#
# COMPACT_ATOMS: atom_id res chain seq x y z
N MET A 1 -14.55 13.66 1.22
CA MET A 1 -14.54 12.29 0.67
C MET A 1 -14.78 12.35 -0.82
N ALA A 2 -14.06 11.54 -1.54
CA ALA A 2 -14.17 11.50 -2.99
C ALA A 2 -14.19 10.05 -3.45
N THR A 3 -14.51 9.84 -4.72
CA THR A 3 -14.41 8.52 -5.32
C THR A 3 -13.46 8.60 -6.51
N LYS A 4 -12.79 7.49 -6.78
CA LYS A 4 -11.97 7.32 -7.97
C LYS A 4 -12.31 5.98 -8.61
N THR A 5 -12.09 5.89 -9.90
CA THR A 5 -12.32 4.64 -10.62
C THR A 5 -10.98 3.98 -10.94
N TYR A 6 -10.79 2.77 -10.45
CA TYR A 6 -9.62 1.95 -10.75
C TYR A 6 -10.11 0.59 -11.23
N ALA A 7 -9.57 0.11 -12.34
CA ALA A 7 -9.94 -1.18 -12.91
C ALA A 7 -11.47 -1.34 -13.12
N GLY A 8 -12.13 -0.23 -13.49
CA GLY A 8 -13.57 -0.23 -13.70
C GLY A 8 -14.41 -0.24 -12.42
N VAL A 9 -13.79 -0.10 -11.25
CA VAL A 9 -14.47 -0.12 -9.96
C VAL A 9 -14.36 1.26 -9.30
N ASN A 10 -15.49 1.79 -8.83
CA ASN A 10 -15.48 3.02 -8.06
C ASN A 10 -15.10 2.73 -6.62
N VAL A 11 -14.07 3.40 -6.13
CA VAL A 11 -13.60 3.23 -4.75
C VAL A 11 -13.65 4.57 -4.01
N ASP A 12 -13.88 4.49 -2.70
CA ASP A 12 -13.91 5.68 -1.86
C ASP A 12 -12.48 6.02 -1.42
N VAL A 13 -12.09 7.28 -1.61
CA VAL A 13 -10.75 7.74 -1.26
C VAL A 13 -10.84 9.02 -0.43
N ASN A 14 -9.78 9.29 0.35
CA ASN A 14 -9.63 10.56 1.06
C ASN A 14 -8.91 11.57 0.17
N GLU A 15 -8.62 12.75 0.72
CA GLU A 15 -7.99 13.84 -0.03
C GLU A 15 -6.60 13.49 -0.56
N GLU A 16 -5.91 12.57 0.10
CA GLU A 16 -4.58 12.13 -0.30
C GLU A 16 -4.61 10.91 -1.23
N GLY A 17 -5.79 10.42 -1.55
CA GLY A 17 -5.94 9.29 -2.46
C GLY A 17 -5.84 7.92 -1.82
N TYR A 18 -5.87 7.84 -0.50
CA TYR A 18 -5.90 6.56 0.21
C TYR A 18 -7.33 6.02 0.22
N LEU A 19 -7.50 4.71 0.03
CA LEU A 19 -8.82 4.09 0.13
C LEU A 19 -9.34 4.24 1.57
N THR A 20 -10.59 4.69 1.70
CA THR A 20 -11.25 4.79 3.00
C THR A 20 -11.97 3.50 3.36
N ASN A 21 -12.18 2.61 2.39
CA ASN A 21 -12.79 1.31 2.61
C ASN A 21 -11.87 0.23 2.02
N SER A 22 -11.08 -0.41 2.87
CA SER A 22 -10.08 -1.38 2.43
C SER A 22 -10.68 -2.63 1.78
N SER A 23 -11.97 -2.88 2.00
CA SER A 23 -12.64 -4.03 1.38
C SER A 23 -12.85 -3.86 -0.12
N GLN A 24 -12.73 -2.64 -0.63
CA GLN A 24 -12.88 -2.36 -2.07
C GLN A 24 -11.62 -2.69 -2.86
N TRP A 25 -10.53 -3.00 -2.17
CA TRP A 25 -9.23 -3.24 -2.80
C TRP A 25 -9.19 -4.57 -3.56
N SER A 26 -8.43 -4.59 -4.66
CA SER A 26 -8.07 -5.81 -5.40
C SER A 26 -6.68 -5.62 -5.97
N LYS A 27 -6.10 -6.70 -6.50
CA LYS A 27 -4.77 -6.62 -7.12
C LYS A 27 -4.79 -5.70 -8.35
N GLU A 28 -5.87 -5.74 -9.11
CA GLU A 28 -6.02 -4.88 -10.29
C GLU A 28 -6.06 -3.41 -9.89
N ILE A 29 -6.74 -3.08 -8.82
CA ILE A 29 -6.78 -1.72 -8.27
C ILE A 29 -5.38 -1.31 -7.81
N ALA A 30 -4.66 -2.21 -7.15
CA ALA A 30 -3.30 -1.94 -6.70
C ALA A 30 -2.37 -1.61 -7.88
N ILE A 31 -2.50 -2.33 -8.98
CA ILE A 31 -1.68 -2.08 -10.16
C ILE A 31 -1.92 -0.67 -10.70
N GLU A 32 -3.17 -0.22 -10.74
CA GLU A 32 -3.49 1.11 -11.25
C GLU A 32 -3.02 2.22 -10.30
N ILE A 33 -3.17 2.02 -8.99
CA ILE A 33 -2.67 2.99 -8.02
C ILE A 33 -1.13 3.08 -8.11
N ALA A 34 -0.46 1.93 -8.22
CA ALA A 34 0.99 1.88 -8.36
C ALA A 34 1.46 2.61 -9.62
N ARG A 35 0.69 2.50 -10.70
CA ARG A 35 1.01 3.20 -11.94
C ARG A 35 0.98 4.71 -11.75
N GLU A 36 0.06 5.23 -10.93
CA GLU A 36 0.04 6.65 -10.57
C GLU A 36 1.30 7.05 -9.81
N GLU A 37 1.88 6.13 -9.04
CA GLU A 37 3.10 6.37 -8.29
C GLU A 37 4.37 6.07 -9.10
N GLY A 38 4.22 5.68 -10.36
CA GLY A 38 5.36 5.33 -11.21
C GLY A 38 6.00 4.00 -10.86
N ILE A 39 5.26 3.08 -10.27
CA ILE A 39 5.77 1.79 -9.80
C ILE A 39 5.13 0.65 -10.58
N ASN A 40 5.95 -0.27 -11.07
CA ASN A 40 5.47 -1.51 -11.67
C ASN A 40 5.50 -2.61 -10.61
N LEU A 41 4.34 -3.17 -10.29
CA LEU A 41 4.25 -4.19 -9.24
C LEU A 41 4.80 -5.53 -9.72
N THR A 42 5.65 -6.12 -8.88
CA THR A 42 6.20 -7.47 -9.07
C THR A 42 5.65 -8.37 -7.96
N ASP A 43 5.97 -9.66 -8.02
CA ASP A 43 5.57 -10.59 -6.98
C ASP A 43 6.04 -10.14 -5.60
N LYS A 44 7.26 -9.61 -5.51
CA LYS A 44 7.79 -9.10 -4.24
C LYS A 44 6.96 -7.93 -3.72
N HIS A 45 6.54 -7.03 -4.59
CA HIS A 45 5.64 -5.93 -4.20
C HIS A 45 4.34 -6.49 -3.62
N PHE A 46 3.73 -7.45 -4.28
CA PHE A 46 2.48 -8.03 -3.78
C PHE A 46 2.65 -8.73 -2.44
N GLN A 47 3.80 -9.37 -2.19
CA GLN A 47 4.07 -9.95 -0.87
C GLN A 47 4.05 -8.88 0.22
N VAL A 48 4.65 -7.71 -0.05
CA VAL A 48 4.62 -6.59 0.90
C VAL A 48 3.20 -6.08 1.09
N LEU A 49 2.45 -5.88 0.01
CA LEU A 49 1.08 -5.38 0.10
C LEU A 49 0.19 -6.31 0.92
N GLU A 50 0.30 -7.61 0.69
CA GLU A 50 -0.49 -8.59 1.43
C GLU A 50 -0.11 -8.63 2.90
N TYR A 51 1.18 -8.50 3.21
CA TYR A 51 1.64 -8.39 4.59
C TYR A 51 1.04 -7.15 5.27
N LEU A 52 1.07 -6.00 4.60
CA LEU A 52 0.52 -4.76 5.15
C LEU A 52 -0.98 -4.90 5.43
N ARG A 53 -1.72 -5.46 4.49
CA ARG A 53 -3.16 -5.67 4.66
C ARG A 53 -3.46 -6.62 5.82
N ASP A 54 -2.70 -7.70 5.93
CA ASP A 54 -2.87 -8.67 7.02
C ASP A 54 -2.60 -8.02 8.37
N GLN A 55 -1.50 -7.29 8.51
CA GLN A 55 -1.16 -6.60 9.74
C GLN A 55 -2.19 -5.54 10.11
N TYR A 56 -2.66 -4.79 9.11
CA TYR A 56 -3.69 -3.79 9.34
C TYR A 56 -4.97 -4.43 9.88
N SER A 57 -5.38 -5.56 9.31
CA SER A 57 -6.59 -6.27 9.74
C SER A 57 -6.49 -6.78 11.17
N LYS A 58 -5.27 -7.01 11.65
CA LYS A 58 -5.00 -7.45 13.02
C LYS A 58 -4.82 -6.29 13.99
N GLY A 59 -4.96 -5.05 13.52
CA GLY A 59 -4.79 -3.87 14.36
C GLY A 59 -3.34 -3.56 14.72
N VAL A 60 -2.38 -4.10 13.98
CA VAL A 60 -0.95 -3.87 14.22
C VAL A 60 -0.52 -2.56 13.58
N VAL A 61 0.21 -1.74 14.34
CA VAL A 61 0.77 -0.49 13.81
C VAL A 61 1.87 -0.81 12.81
N LEU A 62 1.79 -0.23 11.62
CA LEU A 62 2.75 -0.48 10.55
C LEU A 62 3.95 0.44 10.68
N THR A 63 5.16 -0.14 10.59
CA THR A 63 6.42 0.61 10.63
C THR A 63 7.36 0.03 9.58
N ILE A 64 8.30 0.85 9.12
CA ILE A 64 9.35 0.40 8.20
C ILE A 64 10.16 -0.73 8.85
N ARG A 65 10.48 -0.56 10.12
CA ARG A 65 11.26 -1.58 10.85
C ARG A 65 10.49 -2.91 10.92
N GLY A 66 9.18 -2.85 11.16
CA GLY A 66 8.36 -4.06 11.21
C GLY A 66 8.35 -4.79 9.88
N VAL A 67 8.20 -4.06 8.78
CA VAL A 67 8.24 -4.66 7.44
C VAL A 67 9.63 -5.25 7.17
N GLY A 68 10.69 -4.55 7.56
CA GLY A 68 12.05 -5.04 7.39
C GLY A 68 12.34 -6.32 8.16
N LYS A 69 11.62 -6.57 9.25
CA LYS A 69 11.74 -7.79 10.05
C LYS A 69 10.80 -8.91 9.63
N SER A 70 9.93 -8.64 8.66
CA SER A 70 8.90 -9.61 8.24
C SER A 70 9.48 -10.84 7.52
N GLY A 71 10.71 -10.75 7.04
CA GLY A 71 11.32 -11.79 6.22
C GLY A 71 11.00 -11.69 4.74
N ILE A 72 10.11 -10.77 4.35
CA ILE A 72 9.76 -10.55 2.95
C ILE A 72 10.85 -9.75 2.25
N THR A 73 11.26 -8.66 2.88
CA THR A 73 12.34 -7.80 2.37
C THR A 73 12.95 -7.06 3.56
N ASP A 74 14.18 -6.59 3.41
CA ASP A 74 14.78 -5.74 4.42
C ASP A 74 14.41 -4.28 4.17
N ILE A 75 14.90 -3.37 5.03
CA ILE A 75 14.57 -1.96 4.93
C ILE A 75 15.05 -1.38 3.60
N LYS A 76 16.26 -1.74 3.18
CA LYS A 76 16.81 -1.28 1.91
C LYS A 76 15.96 -1.75 0.74
N GLY A 77 15.57 -3.02 0.75
CA GLY A 77 14.71 -3.57 -0.29
C GLY A 77 13.35 -2.89 -0.35
N LEU A 78 12.80 -2.53 0.81
CA LEU A 78 11.53 -1.81 0.85
C LEU A 78 11.66 -0.43 0.17
N TYR A 79 12.75 0.30 0.41
CA TYR A 79 12.99 1.57 -0.27
C TYR A 79 13.18 1.40 -1.77
N GLU A 80 13.76 0.29 -2.20
CA GLU A 80 13.92 0.00 -3.62
C GLU A 80 12.59 -0.34 -4.29
N LEU A 81 11.71 -1.05 -3.58
CA LEU A 81 10.38 -1.41 -4.10
C LEU A 81 9.45 -0.21 -4.19
N PHE A 82 9.53 0.69 -3.21
CA PHE A 82 8.65 1.85 -3.13
C PHE A 82 9.48 3.13 -2.89
N PRO A 83 10.17 3.62 -3.95
CA PRO A 83 11.06 4.77 -3.79
C PRO A 83 10.32 6.05 -3.37
N GLY A 84 10.94 6.84 -2.53
CA GLY A 84 10.42 8.15 -2.17
C GLY A 84 9.34 8.18 -1.12
N GLY A 85 9.33 7.24 -0.20
CA GLY A 85 8.35 7.18 0.89
C GLY A 85 7.70 5.81 0.94
N PRO A 86 8.49 4.81 1.31
CA PRO A 86 8.08 3.41 1.10
C PRO A 86 6.82 3.02 1.86
N LEU A 87 6.65 3.46 3.10
CA LEU A 87 5.48 3.05 3.87
C LEU A 87 4.22 3.79 3.41
N LYS A 88 4.35 5.07 3.08
CA LYS A 88 3.22 5.85 2.55
C LYS A 88 2.75 5.30 1.21
N LYS A 89 3.67 5.06 0.30
CA LYS A 89 3.31 4.57 -1.04
C LYS A 89 2.78 3.15 -1.00
N SER A 90 3.41 2.27 -0.23
CA SER A 90 2.95 0.90 -0.12
C SER A 90 1.58 0.81 0.54
N SER A 91 1.31 1.63 1.56
CA SER A 91 -0.01 1.65 2.20
C SER A 91 -1.09 2.15 1.25
N ARG A 92 -0.80 3.18 0.47
CA ARG A 92 -1.75 3.67 -0.54
C ARG A 92 -2.08 2.60 -1.56
N ILE A 93 -1.06 1.94 -2.07
CA ILE A 93 -1.21 0.88 -3.07
C ILE A 93 -1.91 -0.35 -2.47
N ALA A 94 -1.65 -0.64 -1.19
CA ALA A 94 -2.28 -1.75 -0.49
C ALA A 94 -3.74 -1.50 -0.11
N GLY A 95 -4.26 -0.31 -0.36
CA GLY A 95 -5.65 0.00 -0.08
C GLY A 95 -5.98 0.11 1.40
N ILE A 96 -5.02 0.49 2.22
CA ILE A 96 -5.19 0.73 3.66
C ILE A 96 -4.95 2.21 3.97
N PRO A 97 -5.40 2.69 5.13
CA PRO A 97 -5.22 4.10 5.47
C PRO A 97 -3.76 4.52 5.56
N LYS A 98 -3.53 5.84 5.47
CA LYS A 98 -2.21 6.41 5.62
C LYS A 98 -1.61 5.98 6.96
N PRO A 99 -0.36 5.52 6.97
CA PRO A 99 0.27 5.10 8.23
C PRO A 99 0.52 6.29 9.15
N THR A 100 0.57 6.02 10.45
CA THR A 100 0.88 7.06 11.44
C THR A 100 2.36 7.43 11.40
N SER A 101 3.20 6.53 10.92
CA SER A 101 4.63 6.80 10.70
C SER A 101 4.80 7.69 9.47
N CYS A 102 5.74 8.63 9.50
CA CYS A 102 5.90 9.67 8.48
C CYS A 102 6.67 9.25 7.24
N VAL A 103 6.96 7.99 7.06
CA VAL A 103 7.75 7.53 5.92
C VAL A 103 7.02 6.44 5.09
#